data_c4b632ac5d5fded9c2cb38397370f0f7
#
_entry.id   c4b632ac5d5fded9c2cb38397370f0f7
#
_cell.length_a   1.000
_cell.length_b   1.000
_cell.length_c   1.000
_cell.angle_alpha   90.00
_cell.angle_beta   90.00
_cell.angle_gamma   90.00
#
_symmetry.space_group_name_H-M   'P 1'
#
loop_
_entity.id
_entity.type
_entity.pdbx_description
1 polymer ?
#
loop_
_entity_poly.entity_id
_entity_poly.type
_entity_poly.pdbx_seq_one_letter_code
_entity_poly.pdbx_strand_id
1 'polypeptide(L)'
;MADYEEQMLALQKPLQPDRVVWRVQQSGFSKQGKPWAMVLAYMDNRAVQERFDEVFGIAGWKNEFKTAPDGGTLCGISVKFGDEWVTKWDGAENTQVEAVKGGLSGSMKRAAVQWGVGRYLYDLPTSFAQTSLEKTDGWNKVFDKKAGKNFWWNNPQLPSWALPQNSKVQNTKADFTEEELSLIHI
;
A
#
# COMPACT_ATOMS: atom_id res chain seq x y z
N MET A 1 26.61 18.23 -9.35
CA MET A 1 26.18 17.54 -8.12
C MET A 1 24.75 17.17 -8.38
N ALA A 2 24.41 15.88 -8.41
CA ALA A 2 23.01 15.49 -8.40
C ALA A 2 22.40 16.11 -7.14
N ASP A 3 21.30 16.82 -7.31
CA ASP A 3 20.67 17.53 -6.22
C ASP A 3 20.01 16.49 -5.30
N TYR A 4 20.62 16.22 -4.16
CA TYR A 4 20.09 15.27 -3.20
C TYR A 4 18.67 15.62 -2.76
N GLU A 5 18.35 16.90 -2.72
CA GLU A 5 17.01 17.37 -2.40
C GLU A 5 16.00 16.91 -3.46
N GLU A 6 16.36 17.04 -4.75
CA GLU A 6 15.51 16.58 -5.84
C GLU A 6 15.29 15.09 -5.81
N GLN A 7 16.34 14.28 -5.55
CA GLN A 7 16.22 12.83 -5.40
C GLN A 7 15.34 12.45 -4.20
N MET A 8 15.49 13.13 -3.06
CA MET A 8 14.66 12.88 -1.88
C MET A 8 13.19 13.24 -2.12
N LEU A 9 12.93 14.34 -2.81
CA LEU A 9 11.58 14.73 -3.22
C LEU A 9 10.99 13.74 -4.23
N ALA A 10 11.79 13.25 -5.18
CA ALA A 10 11.35 12.27 -6.16
C ALA A 10 10.95 10.93 -5.51
N LEU A 11 11.67 10.47 -4.48
CA LEU A 11 11.30 9.27 -3.73
C LEU A 11 9.91 9.39 -3.06
N GLN A 12 9.53 10.59 -2.63
CA GLN A 12 8.29 10.86 -1.91
C GLN A 12 7.07 11.06 -2.81
N LYS A 13 7.26 11.20 -4.12
CA LYS A 13 6.14 11.39 -5.06
C LYS A 13 5.13 10.22 -4.97
N PRO A 14 3.83 10.48 -5.09
CA PRO A 14 2.83 9.44 -5.17
C PRO A 14 3.17 8.37 -6.21
N LEU A 15 2.83 7.14 -5.93
CA LEU A 15 2.95 6.01 -6.86
C LEU A 15 1.85 6.09 -7.92
N GLN A 16 2.07 5.44 -9.07
CA GLN A 16 0.99 5.26 -10.04
C GLN A 16 -0.16 4.47 -9.41
N PRO A 17 -1.42 4.79 -9.70
CA PRO A 17 -2.58 4.15 -9.05
C PRO A 17 -2.62 2.62 -9.20
N ASP A 18 -2.14 2.09 -10.31
CA ASP A 18 -2.03 0.65 -10.58
C ASP A 18 -0.95 -0.06 -9.73
N ARG A 19 -0.09 0.72 -9.06
CA ARG A 19 0.92 0.25 -8.10
C ARG A 19 0.44 0.27 -6.65
N VAL A 20 -0.73 0.82 -6.40
CA VAL A 20 -1.38 0.80 -5.08
C VAL A 20 -2.32 -0.39 -5.01
N VAL A 21 -2.06 -1.28 -4.08
CA VAL A 21 -2.85 -2.50 -3.83
C VAL A 21 -3.73 -2.28 -2.62
N TRP A 22 -5.03 -2.53 -2.76
CA TRP A 22 -5.97 -2.48 -1.66
C TRP A 22 -6.17 -3.86 -1.05
N ARG A 23 -6.28 -3.92 0.27
CA ARG A 23 -6.55 -5.16 1.00
C ARG A 23 -7.58 -4.93 2.09
N VAL A 24 -8.47 -5.90 2.25
CA VAL A 24 -9.42 -5.92 3.36
C VAL A 24 -8.64 -6.11 4.66
N GLN A 25 -8.79 -5.16 5.58
CA GLN A 25 -8.30 -5.26 6.96
C GLN A 25 -9.37 -5.89 7.85
N GLN A 26 -10.61 -5.43 7.72
CA GLN A 26 -11.76 -5.97 8.42
C GLN A 26 -12.96 -6.02 7.48
N SER A 27 -13.83 -6.99 7.70
CA SER A 27 -15.07 -7.11 6.95
C SER A 27 -16.16 -7.75 7.81
N GLY A 28 -17.40 -7.64 7.36
CA GLY A 28 -18.51 -8.25 8.04
C GLY A 28 -19.85 -7.95 7.40
N PHE A 29 -20.90 -8.22 8.17
CA PHE A 29 -22.28 -7.92 7.82
C PHE A 29 -22.92 -7.09 8.92
N SER A 30 -23.66 -6.07 8.53
CA SER A 30 -24.48 -5.27 9.46
C SER A 30 -25.64 -6.12 10.02
N LYS A 31 -26.32 -5.60 11.04
CA LYS A 31 -27.54 -6.22 11.57
C LYS A 31 -28.64 -6.40 10.51
N GLN A 32 -28.65 -5.53 9.48
CA GLN A 32 -29.58 -5.58 8.34
C GLN A 32 -29.11 -6.51 7.21
N GLY A 33 -27.98 -7.24 7.39
CA GLY A 33 -27.45 -8.15 6.40
C GLY A 33 -26.68 -7.46 5.25
N LYS A 34 -26.35 -6.17 5.35
CA LYS A 34 -25.53 -5.47 4.37
C LYS A 34 -24.04 -5.79 4.60
N PRO A 35 -23.28 -6.21 3.57
CA PRO A 35 -21.85 -6.42 3.69
C PRO A 35 -21.10 -5.08 3.84
N TRP A 36 -19.98 -5.12 4.53
CA TRP A 36 -19.05 -3.99 4.61
C TRP A 36 -17.61 -4.49 4.61
N ALA A 37 -16.69 -3.71 4.07
CA ALA A 37 -15.27 -3.99 4.08
C ALA A 37 -14.47 -2.71 4.34
N MET A 38 -13.67 -2.74 5.39
CA MET A 38 -12.67 -1.72 5.67
C MET A 38 -11.36 -2.15 5.00
N VAL A 39 -10.82 -1.27 4.16
CA VAL A 39 -9.67 -1.57 3.32
C VAL A 39 -8.54 -0.59 3.56
N LEU A 40 -7.32 -1.08 3.39
CA LEU A 40 -6.09 -0.29 3.46
C LEU A 40 -5.33 -0.37 2.14
N ALA A 41 -4.67 0.75 1.81
CA ALA A 41 -3.79 0.85 0.67
C ALA A 41 -2.37 0.36 1.02
N TYR A 42 -1.78 -0.40 0.12
CA TYR A 42 -0.42 -0.91 0.21
C TYR A 42 0.30 -0.69 -1.11
N MET A 43 1.62 -0.62 -1.08
CA MET A 43 2.44 -0.73 -2.28
C MET A 43 2.98 -2.16 -2.44
N ASP A 44 3.24 -2.59 -3.67
CA ASP A 44 3.97 -3.81 -3.92
C ASP A 44 5.49 -3.57 -4.00
N ASN A 45 6.28 -4.64 -4.00
CA ASN A 45 7.74 -4.50 -4.07
C ASN A 45 8.22 -4.02 -5.44
N ARG A 46 7.45 -4.23 -6.50
CA ARG A 46 7.80 -3.73 -7.84
C ARG A 46 7.73 -2.21 -7.87
N ALA A 47 6.70 -1.62 -7.24
CA ALA A 47 6.62 -0.18 -7.08
C ALA A 47 7.84 0.41 -6.35
N VAL A 48 8.33 -0.31 -5.33
CA VAL A 48 9.56 0.06 -4.61
C VAL A 48 10.76 0.05 -5.56
N GLN A 49 10.97 -1.07 -6.26
CA GLN A 49 12.09 -1.22 -7.20
C GLN A 49 12.05 -0.18 -8.30
N GLU A 50 10.91 -0.01 -8.98
CA GLU A 50 10.71 0.97 -10.03
C GLU A 50 11.03 2.39 -9.57
N ARG A 51 10.62 2.77 -8.35
CA ARG A 51 10.91 4.11 -7.81
C ARG A 51 12.41 4.30 -7.54
N PHE A 52 13.11 3.32 -6.99
CA PHE A 52 14.55 3.43 -6.78
C PHE A 52 15.32 3.41 -8.10
N ASP A 53 14.90 2.61 -9.08
CA ASP A 53 15.47 2.60 -10.43
C ASP A 53 15.27 3.95 -11.15
N GLU A 54 14.07 4.55 -11.01
CA GLU A 54 13.75 5.87 -11.58
C GLU A 54 14.65 6.97 -11.01
N VAL A 55 14.89 6.96 -9.70
CA VAL A 55 15.58 8.06 -9.01
C VAL A 55 17.10 7.91 -9.04
N PHE A 56 17.61 6.69 -8.89
CA PHE A 56 19.05 6.43 -8.74
C PHE A 56 19.65 5.62 -9.89
N GLY A 57 18.83 5.10 -10.81
CA GLY A 57 19.25 4.10 -11.78
C GLY A 57 19.51 2.73 -11.14
N ILE A 58 19.52 1.68 -11.94
CA ILE A 58 19.67 0.27 -11.48
C ILE A 58 20.92 0.05 -10.63
N ALA A 59 22.01 0.74 -10.91
CA ALA A 59 23.28 0.61 -10.20
C ALA A 59 23.45 1.60 -9.04
N GLY A 60 22.54 2.53 -8.86
CA GLY A 60 22.62 3.58 -7.83
C GLY A 60 21.97 3.20 -6.50
N TRP A 61 21.37 2.02 -6.42
CA TRP A 61 20.81 1.50 -5.19
C TRP A 61 21.02 -0.02 -5.07
N LYS A 62 20.87 -0.54 -3.89
CA LYS A 62 20.92 -1.99 -3.60
C LYS A 62 20.11 -2.29 -2.35
N ASN A 63 19.72 -3.56 -2.19
CA ASN A 63 19.10 -4.05 -0.98
C ASN A 63 19.82 -5.31 -0.45
N GLU A 64 19.79 -5.46 0.86
CA GLU A 64 20.33 -6.61 1.58
C GLU A 64 19.27 -7.12 2.55
N PHE A 65 19.26 -8.45 2.77
CA PHE A 65 18.37 -9.07 3.75
C PHE A 65 19.21 -9.78 4.82
N LYS A 66 18.74 -9.69 6.06
CA LYS A 66 19.33 -10.38 7.22
C LYS A 66 18.23 -10.97 8.08
N THR A 67 18.54 -12.05 8.77
CA THR A 67 17.63 -12.57 9.81
C THR A 67 17.70 -11.67 11.03
N ALA A 68 16.55 -11.26 11.54
CA ALA A 68 16.46 -10.54 12.81
C ALA A 68 16.73 -11.50 13.98
N PRO A 69 17.22 -11.01 15.12
CA PRO A 69 17.51 -11.84 16.32
C PRO A 69 16.32 -12.72 16.74
N ASP A 70 15.09 -12.23 16.57
CA ASP A 70 13.86 -12.91 16.97
C ASP A 70 13.21 -13.70 15.81
N GLY A 71 13.96 -13.97 14.72
CA GLY A 71 13.49 -14.80 13.61
C GLY A 71 12.72 -14.08 12.51
N GLY A 72 12.55 -12.77 12.57
CA GLY A 72 12.03 -11.94 11.49
C GLY A 72 13.04 -11.68 10.38
N THR A 73 12.66 -10.90 9.39
CA THR A 73 13.52 -10.49 8.27
C THR A 73 13.78 -8.99 8.33
N LEU A 74 15.06 -8.61 8.30
CA LEU A 74 15.51 -7.23 8.13
C LEU A 74 15.85 -6.98 6.66
N CYS A 75 15.47 -5.82 6.14
CA CYS A 75 15.90 -5.32 4.85
C CYS A 75 16.65 -4.00 5.02
N GLY A 76 17.86 -3.91 4.49
CA GLY A 76 18.60 -2.67 4.32
C GLY A 76 18.52 -2.22 2.87
N ILE A 77 18.00 -1.02 2.63
CA ILE A 77 18.07 -0.38 1.32
C ILE A 77 19.16 0.67 1.37
N SER A 78 20.15 0.54 0.49
CA SER A 78 21.27 1.47 0.35
C SER A 78 21.12 2.25 -0.94
N VAL A 79 21.40 3.54 -0.89
CA VAL A 79 21.51 4.40 -2.07
C VAL A 79 22.88 5.07 -2.10
N LYS A 80 23.36 5.36 -3.29
CA LYS A 80 24.66 5.96 -3.50
C LYS A 80 24.53 7.48 -3.65
N PHE A 81 25.17 8.22 -2.76
CA PHE A 81 25.32 9.67 -2.81
C PHE A 81 26.78 10.03 -3.08
N GLY A 82 27.09 10.47 -4.29
CA GLY A 82 28.48 10.65 -4.69
C GLY A 82 29.23 9.31 -4.62
N ASP A 83 30.24 9.24 -3.76
CA ASP A 83 31.02 8.00 -3.53
C ASP A 83 30.59 7.23 -2.27
N GLU A 84 29.63 7.73 -1.52
CA GLU A 84 29.18 7.12 -0.27
C GLU A 84 27.87 6.32 -0.44
N TRP A 85 27.78 5.20 0.26
CA TRP A 85 26.58 4.42 0.40
C TRP A 85 25.90 4.71 1.74
N VAL A 86 24.65 5.16 1.69
CA VAL A 86 23.82 5.37 2.87
C VAL A 86 22.76 4.28 2.93
N THR A 87 22.62 3.62 4.09
CA THR A 87 21.69 2.50 4.28
C THR A 87 20.67 2.80 5.35
N LYS A 88 19.40 2.52 5.07
CA LYS A 88 18.34 2.51 6.07
C LYS A 88 17.77 1.11 6.19
N TRP A 89 17.57 0.65 7.42
CA TRP A 89 17.11 -0.68 7.75
C TRP A 89 15.71 -0.65 8.36
N ASP A 90 14.88 -1.63 8.01
CA ASP A 90 13.63 -1.94 8.71
C ASP A 90 13.34 -3.43 8.64
N GLY A 91 12.45 -3.91 9.51
CA GLY A 91 12.15 -5.32 9.64
C GLY A 91 10.68 -5.65 9.55
N ALA A 92 10.41 -6.91 9.27
CA ALA A 92 9.08 -7.48 9.33
C ALA A 92 9.15 -8.87 9.96
N GLU A 93 8.10 -9.24 10.68
CA GLU A 93 7.91 -10.59 11.15
C GLU A 93 7.66 -11.53 9.96
N ASN A 94 8.02 -12.80 10.13
CA ASN A 94 7.69 -13.83 9.18
C ASN A 94 6.18 -14.08 9.21
N THR A 95 5.55 -14.12 8.04
CA THR A 95 4.12 -14.45 7.93
C THR A 95 3.89 -15.94 8.18
N GLN A 96 2.72 -16.32 8.68
CA GLN A 96 2.38 -17.74 8.92
C GLN A 96 2.28 -18.55 7.62
N VAL A 97 1.99 -17.89 6.50
CA VAL A 97 1.92 -18.50 5.17
C VAL A 97 3.03 -17.90 4.31
N GLU A 98 3.82 -18.74 3.63
CA GLU A 98 4.98 -18.31 2.84
C GLU A 98 5.95 -17.41 3.64
N ALA A 99 6.38 -17.87 4.80
CA ALA A 99 7.14 -17.09 5.79
C ALA A 99 8.31 -16.29 5.17
N VAL A 100 9.13 -16.92 4.33
CA VAL A 100 10.30 -16.27 3.70
C VAL A 100 9.85 -15.15 2.76
N LYS A 101 8.91 -15.42 1.86
CA LYS A 101 8.42 -14.43 0.89
C LYS A 101 7.72 -13.26 1.58
N GLY A 102 6.94 -13.54 2.62
CA GLY A 102 6.25 -12.51 3.41
C GLY A 102 7.23 -11.62 4.17
N GLY A 103 8.23 -12.21 4.80
CA GLY A 103 9.28 -11.48 5.53
C GLY A 103 10.12 -10.60 4.61
N LEU A 104 10.60 -11.14 3.48
CA LEU A 104 11.36 -10.38 2.48
C LEU A 104 10.54 -9.21 1.91
N SER A 105 9.31 -9.49 1.48
CA SER A 105 8.45 -8.46 0.90
C SER A 105 8.03 -7.39 1.92
N GLY A 106 7.71 -7.80 3.13
CA GLY A 106 7.32 -6.91 4.21
C GLY A 106 8.45 -5.97 4.62
N SER A 107 9.63 -6.54 4.92
CA SER A 107 10.79 -5.76 5.36
C SER A 107 11.27 -4.76 4.29
N MET A 108 11.27 -5.15 3.01
CA MET A 108 11.65 -4.25 1.92
C MET A 108 10.71 -3.05 1.80
N LYS A 109 9.39 -3.25 1.87
CA LYS A 109 8.42 -2.15 1.83
C LYS A 109 8.59 -1.21 3.02
N ARG A 110 8.84 -1.74 4.22
CA ARG A 110 9.08 -0.94 5.41
C ARG A 110 10.38 -0.14 5.30
N ALA A 111 11.47 -0.75 4.82
CA ALA A 111 12.72 -0.05 4.56
C ALA A 111 12.56 1.07 3.52
N ALA A 112 11.77 0.84 2.46
CA ALA A 112 11.47 1.86 1.45
C ALA A 112 10.71 3.07 2.02
N VAL A 113 9.79 2.86 2.97
CA VAL A 113 9.08 3.93 3.67
C VAL A 113 10.04 4.84 4.45
N GLN A 114 11.13 4.32 4.98
CA GLN A 114 12.15 5.14 5.63
C GLN A 114 12.86 6.09 4.64
N TRP A 115 12.92 5.73 3.37
CA TRP A 115 13.37 6.57 2.28
C TRP A 115 12.30 7.52 1.73
N GLY A 116 11.06 7.40 2.16
CA GLY A 116 9.92 8.20 1.74
C GLY A 116 9.02 7.53 0.70
N VAL A 117 9.43 6.40 0.10
CA VAL A 117 8.64 5.71 -0.92
C VAL A 117 7.36 5.13 -0.31
N GLY A 118 6.21 5.54 -0.83
CA GLY A 118 4.91 5.08 -0.36
C GLY A 118 4.53 5.54 1.05
N ARG A 119 5.29 6.44 1.67
CA ARG A 119 5.01 6.94 3.03
C ARG A 119 3.65 7.61 3.12
N TYR A 120 3.24 8.35 2.10
CA TYR A 120 1.94 9.02 2.01
C TYR A 120 0.74 8.06 2.15
N LEU A 121 0.90 6.76 1.87
CA LEU A 121 -0.17 5.78 2.02
C LEU A 121 -0.63 5.63 3.48
N TYR A 122 0.24 5.95 4.45
CA TYR A 122 -0.11 5.95 5.87
C TYR A 122 -0.97 7.15 6.27
N ASP A 123 -0.99 8.21 5.45
CA ASP A 123 -1.80 9.41 5.68
C ASP A 123 -3.20 9.29 5.06
N LEU A 124 -3.45 8.19 4.32
CA LEU A 124 -4.77 7.93 3.78
C LEU A 124 -5.76 7.61 4.91
N PRO A 125 -6.96 8.21 4.88
CA PRO A 125 -7.99 7.88 5.85
C PRO A 125 -8.41 6.41 5.70
N THR A 126 -8.92 5.84 6.79
CA THR A 126 -9.57 4.54 6.73
C THR A 126 -10.70 4.58 5.71
N SER A 127 -10.68 3.66 4.75
CA SER A 127 -11.64 3.63 3.66
C SER A 127 -12.56 2.43 3.78
N PHE A 128 -13.87 2.69 3.64
CA PHE A 128 -14.86 1.64 3.43
C PHE A 128 -15.08 1.46 1.94
N ALA A 129 -14.89 0.22 1.47
CA ALA A 129 -15.08 -0.11 0.07
C ALA A 129 -16.56 -0.22 -0.26
N GLN A 130 -16.93 0.12 -1.49
CA GLN A 130 -18.25 -0.26 -2.02
C GLN A 130 -18.38 -1.77 -2.05
N THR A 131 -19.52 -2.30 -1.62
CA THR A 131 -19.74 -3.75 -1.49
C THR A 131 -21.01 -4.19 -2.20
N SER A 132 -21.03 -5.45 -2.65
CA SER A 132 -22.18 -6.09 -3.29
C SER A 132 -22.31 -7.55 -2.84
N LEU A 133 -23.54 -8.02 -2.68
CA LEU A 133 -23.82 -9.46 -2.47
C LEU A 133 -23.72 -10.26 -3.77
N GLU A 134 -23.92 -9.59 -4.89
CA GLU A 134 -23.86 -10.19 -6.21
C GLU A 134 -22.45 -10.06 -6.81
N LYS A 135 -22.06 -11.06 -7.59
CA LYS A 135 -20.81 -11.02 -8.32
C LYS A 135 -20.83 -9.83 -9.29
N THR A 136 -19.85 -8.95 -9.15
CA THR A 136 -19.66 -7.79 -10.01
C THR A 136 -18.30 -7.93 -10.72
N ASP A 137 -18.29 -7.76 -12.03
CA ASP A 137 -17.07 -7.90 -12.82
C ASP A 137 -16.05 -6.83 -12.42
N GLY A 138 -14.80 -7.26 -12.27
CA GLY A 138 -13.70 -6.41 -11.84
C GLY A 138 -13.63 -6.17 -10.32
N TRP A 139 -14.61 -6.63 -9.55
CA TRP A 139 -14.59 -6.50 -8.09
C TRP A 139 -13.88 -7.65 -7.41
N ASN A 140 -13.29 -7.37 -6.26
CA ASN A 140 -12.60 -8.36 -5.45
C ASN A 140 -13.60 -9.18 -4.64
N LYS A 141 -13.35 -10.48 -4.51
CA LYS A 141 -14.17 -11.37 -3.69
C LYS A 141 -13.57 -11.52 -2.30
N VAL A 142 -14.41 -11.53 -1.28
CA VAL A 142 -14.03 -11.87 0.09
C VAL A 142 -15.02 -12.89 0.66
N PHE A 143 -14.51 -13.80 1.48
CA PHE A 143 -15.31 -14.74 2.27
C PHE A 143 -15.29 -14.28 3.73
N ASP A 144 -16.43 -13.90 4.25
CA ASP A 144 -16.59 -13.59 5.66
C ASP A 144 -16.80 -14.89 6.45
N LYS A 145 -15.80 -15.27 7.23
CA LYS A 145 -15.81 -16.55 7.99
C LYS A 145 -16.90 -16.57 9.06
N LYS A 146 -17.21 -15.39 9.65
CA LYS A 146 -18.18 -15.29 10.74
C LYS A 146 -19.62 -15.47 10.22
N ALA A 147 -19.91 -14.87 9.06
CA ALA A 147 -21.22 -14.99 8.42
C ALA A 147 -21.35 -16.23 7.52
N GLY A 148 -20.24 -16.89 7.18
CA GLY A 148 -20.21 -18.02 6.26
C GLY A 148 -20.61 -17.67 4.83
N LYS A 149 -20.43 -16.40 4.42
CA LYS A 149 -20.91 -15.86 3.13
C LYS A 149 -19.82 -15.15 2.37
N ASN A 150 -19.95 -15.17 1.05
CA ASN A 150 -19.15 -14.34 0.15
C ASN A 150 -19.85 -13.03 -0.13
N PHE A 151 -19.04 -12.00 -0.38
CA PHE A 151 -19.48 -10.77 -1.01
C PHE A 151 -18.34 -10.18 -1.87
N TRP A 152 -18.62 -9.13 -2.63
CA TRP A 152 -17.68 -8.48 -3.52
C TRP A 152 -17.47 -7.03 -3.09
N TRP A 153 -16.28 -6.50 -3.33
CA TRP A 153 -15.93 -5.13 -2.99
C TRP A 153 -15.06 -4.51 -4.07
N ASN A 154 -15.19 -3.21 -4.26
CA ASN A 154 -14.42 -2.44 -5.22
C ASN A 154 -13.29 -1.67 -4.53
N ASN A 155 -12.18 -1.47 -5.23
CA ASN A 155 -11.10 -0.64 -4.74
C ASN A 155 -11.57 0.80 -4.61
N PRO A 156 -11.35 1.47 -3.46
CA PRO A 156 -11.60 2.89 -3.33
C PRO A 156 -10.73 3.70 -4.29
N GLN A 157 -11.20 4.88 -4.65
CA GLN A 157 -10.39 5.82 -5.41
C GLN A 157 -9.42 6.55 -4.47
N LEU A 158 -8.19 6.77 -4.96
CA LEU A 158 -7.23 7.61 -4.25
C LEU A 158 -7.65 9.07 -4.33
N PRO A 159 -7.54 9.84 -3.23
CA PRO A 159 -7.77 11.27 -3.27
C PRO A 159 -6.76 11.98 -4.18
N SER A 160 -7.11 13.14 -4.70
CA SER A 160 -6.30 13.88 -5.68
C SER A 160 -4.87 14.15 -5.21
N TRP A 161 -4.66 14.40 -3.92
CA TRP A 161 -3.34 14.65 -3.34
C TRP A 161 -2.44 13.39 -3.31
N ALA A 162 -3.04 12.19 -3.37
CA ALA A 162 -2.35 10.90 -3.38
C ALA A 162 -2.13 10.36 -4.80
N LEU A 163 -2.42 11.16 -5.82
CA LEU A 163 -2.21 10.84 -7.23
C LEU A 163 -0.96 11.55 -7.76
N PRO A 164 -0.21 10.95 -8.70
CA PRO A 164 0.81 11.68 -9.45
C PRO A 164 0.20 12.89 -10.16
N GLN A 165 0.88 14.03 -10.13
CA GLN A 165 0.34 15.30 -10.68
C GLN A 165 -0.05 15.25 -12.16
N ASN A 166 0.43 14.26 -12.91
CA ASN A 166 0.13 14.06 -14.35
C ASN A 166 -0.97 13.01 -14.61
N SER A 167 -1.59 12.44 -13.58
CA SER A 167 -2.68 11.47 -13.75
C SER A 167 -3.96 12.22 -14.10
N LYS A 168 -4.49 12.00 -15.30
CA LYS A 168 -5.86 12.45 -15.65
C LYS A 168 -6.82 11.72 -14.72
N VAL A 169 -7.40 12.44 -13.76
CA VAL A 169 -8.45 11.96 -12.89
C VAL A 169 -9.64 11.57 -13.77
N GLN A 170 -9.93 10.30 -13.88
CA GLN A 170 -11.27 9.88 -14.31
C GLN A 170 -12.21 10.18 -13.15
N ASN A 171 -12.83 11.36 -13.23
CA ASN A 171 -13.87 11.78 -12.30
C ASN A 171 -15.12 10.90 -12.50
N THR A 172 -15.19 9.80 -11.78
CA THR A 172 -16.46 9.20 -11.42
C THR A 172 -16.76 9.66 -9.99
N LYS A 173 -17.58 10.71 -9.87
CA LYS A 173 -18.11 11.16 -8.61
C LYS A 173 -18.92 10.02 -7.98
N ALA A 174 -18.43 9.46 -6.89
CA ALA A 174 -19.25 8.76 -5.93
C ALA A 174 -19.64 9.81 -4.87
N ASP A 175 -20.77 10.47 -5.07
CA ASP A 175 -21.39 11.31 -4.05
C ASP A 175 -21.97 10.38 -2.97
N PHE A 176 -21.32 10.32 -1.81
CA PHE A 176 -21.92 9.76 -0.61
C PHE A 176 -22.86 10.82 -0.02
N THR A 177 -24.12 10.46 0.15
CA THR A 177 -25.08 11.32 0.82
C THR A 177 -24.81 11.34 2.34
N GLU A 178 -25.10 12.48 2.99
CA GLU A 178 -24.92 12.64 4.45
C GLU A 178 -25.70 11.59 5.28
N GLU A 179 -26.72 10.98 4.73
CA GLU A 179 -27.49 9.89 5.35
C GLU A 179 -26.67 8.58 5.47
N GLU A 180 -25.77 8.31 4.54
CA GLU A 180 -24.89 7.11 4.59
C GLU A 180 -23.78 7.25 5.62
N LEU A 181 -23.36 8.47 5.92
CA LEU A 181 -22.35 8.76 6.95
C LEU A 181 -22.92 8.69 8.39
N SER A 182 -24.23 8.94 8.57
CA SER A 182 -24.86 8.90 9.89
C SER A 182 -25.10 7.49 10.45
N LEU A 183 -25.01 6.46 9.60
CA LEU A 183 -25.19 5.06 9.99
C LEU A 183 -23.92 4.40 10.57
N ILE A 184 -22.80 5.12 10.63
CA ILE A 184 -21.49 4.60 11.05
C ILE A 184 -21.17 4.93 12.52
N HIS A 185 -21.96 5.80 13.15
CA HIS A 185 -21.84 6.12 14.57
C HIS A 185 -22.81 5.29 15.43
N ILE A 186 -22.49 4.01 15.62
CA ILE A 186 -22.91 3.24 16.82
C ILE A 186 -21.85 2.18 17.09
#